data_db95ed380646c256318682d3a9e3f2c0
#
_entry.id   db95ed380646c256318682d3a9e3f2c0
#
_cell.length_a   1.000
_cell.length_b   1.000
_cell.length_c   1.000
_cell.angle_alpha   90.00
_cell.angle_beta   90.00
_cell.angle_gamma   90.00
#
_symmetry.space_group_name_H-M   'P 1'
#
loop_
_entity.id
_entity.type
_entity.pdbx_description
1 polymer ?
#
loop_
_entity_poly.entity_id
_entity_poly.type
_entity_poly.pdbx_seq_one_letter_code
_entity_poly.pdbx_strand_id
1 'polypeptide(L)'
;ADIEKRRDTSDAGRDAKVGKLLEFARSAVLDFAGSFARVDALRRRARKAFASHTHDDNVCFDAYARVAHATDATDWRVEIPFVVLAPDTEDEIPGLVRACIESGLTVIPRGGGTGYTGSVVPLTPFAAVINTEKLERLGSVEPQSLPGVAGHVPTLFTEAGVVTRRVEEAAHRAGFVFAVLFAVVDEMIV
;
A
#
# COMPACT_ATOMS: atom_id res chain seq x y z
N ALA A 1 18.87 20.40 28.32
CA ALA A 1 19.88 21.21 29.02
C ALA A 1 19.27 22.49 29.60
N ASP A 2 18.53 23.33 28.84
CA ASP A 2 18.01 24.61 29.30
C ASP A 2 16.83 24.49 30.29
N ILE A 3 15.94 23.51 30.08
CA ILE A 3 14.80 23.25 30.95
C ILE A 3 15.28 22.78 32.34
N GLU A 4 16.34 21.99 32.39
CA GLU A 4 16.93 21.50 33.63
C GLU A 4 17.57 22.62 34.46
N LYS A 5 18.22 23.58 33.79
CA LYS A 5 18.83 24.75 34.48
C LYS A 5 17.79 25.68 35.07
N ARG A 6 16.57 25.69 34.57
CA ARG A 6 15.46 26.55 35.01
C ARG A 6 14.49 25.83 35.95
N ARG A 7 14.79 24.60 36.32
CA ARG A 7 13.94 23.77 37.17
C ARG A 7 13.85 24.36 38.60
N ASP A 8 12.64 24.69 39.01
CA ASP A 8 12.37 25.08 40.38
C ASP A 8 12.19 23.83 41.25
N THR A 9 13.08 23.61 42.19
CA THR A 9 13.10 22.45 43.08
C THR A 9 12.49 22.76 44.47
N SER A 10 11.89 23.95 44.64
CA SER A 10 11.31 24.37 45.94
C SER A 10 10.07 23.56 46.32
N ASP A 11 9.33 23.01 45.37
CA ASP A 11 8.20 22.10 45.58
C ASP A 11 8.56 20.67 45.15
N ALA A 12 8.77 19.79 46.13
CA ALA A 12 9.18 18.41 45.87
C ALA A 12 8.17 17.59 45.03
N GLY A 13 6.86 17.86 45.21
CA GLY A 13 5.83 17.17 44.42
C GLY A 13 5.84 17.60 42.95
N ARG A 14 6.01 18.89 42.71
CA ARG A 14 6.13 19.45 41.35
C ARG A 14 7.45 19.02 40.70
N ASP A 15 8.54 19.05 41.46
CA ASP A 15 9.86 18.63 40.97
C ASP A 15 9.88 17.17 40.53
N ALA A 16 9.25 16.27 41.31
CA ALA A 16 9.12 14.86 40.92
C ALA A 16 8.33 14.66 39.61
N LYS A 17 7.26 15.44 39.39
CA LYS A 17 6.47 15.39 38.12
C LYS A 17 7.29 15.91 36.96
N VAL A 18 8.02 17.00 37.12
CA VAL A 18 8.93 17.56 36.10
C VAL A 18 10.04 16.56 35.80
N GLY A 19 10.60 15.88 36.80
CA GLY A 19 11.57 14.80 36.60
C GLY A 19 11.07 13.70 35.70
N LYS A 20 9.89 13.15 35.97
CA LYS A 20 9.26 12.10 35.11
C LYS A 20 9.00 12.59 33.71
N LEU A 21 8.54 13.84 33.54
CA LEU A 21 8.33 14.40 32.19
C LEU A 21 9.64 14.52 31.41
N LEU A 22 10.72 14.94 32.05
CA LEU A 22 12.05 15.06 31.43
C LEU A 22 12.61 13.68 31.04
N GLU A 23 12.44 12.67 31.87
CA GLU A 23 12.83 11.28 31.55
C GLU A 23 12.06 10.76 30.35
N PHE A 24 10.73 10.95 30.34
CA PHE A 24 9.89 10.57 29.19
C PHE A 24 10.33 11.29 27.90
N ALA A 25 10.54 12.61 27.97
CA ALA A 25 10.98 13.39 26.82
C ALA A 25 12.36 12.95 26.31
N ARG A 26 13.30 12.63 27.20
CA ARG A 26 14.62 12.08 26.81
C ARG A 26 14.49 10.73 26.13
N SER A 27 13.72 9.82 26.70
CA SER A 27 13.46 8.51 26.11
C SER A 27 12.87 8.66 24.72
N ALA A 28 11.84 9.50 24.55
CA ALA A 28 11.20 9.74 23.27
C ALA A 28 12.17 10.30 22.22
N VAL A 29 13.06 11.20 22.60
CA VAL A 29 14.10 11.74 21.69
C VAL A 29 15.12 10.67 21.29
N LEU A 30 15.56 9.84 22.24
CA LEU A 30 16.50 8.74 21.95
C LEU A 30 15.86 7.67 21.07
N ASP A 31 14.60 7.31 21.33
CA ASP A 31 13.84 6.37 20.54
C ASP A 31 13.62 6.88 19.11
N PHE A 32 13.30 8.17 18.97
CA PHE A 32 13.18 8.82 17.68
C PHE A 32 14.52 8.82 16.93
N ALA A 33 15.60 9.22 17.56
CA ALA A 33 16.94 9.18 16.95
C ALA A 33 17.32 7.77 16.53
N GLY A 34 17.04 6.75 17.36
CA GLY A 34 17.29 5.34 17.04
C GLY A 34 16.38 4.79 15.92
N SER A 35 15.22 5.40 15.70
CA SER A 35 14.27 4.95 14.67
C SER A 35 14.86 5.05 13.26
N PHE A 36 15.67 6.06 12.97
CA PHE A 36 16.30 6.23 11.65
C PHE A 36 17.18 5.04 11.29
N ALA A 37 18.03 4.60 12.21
CA ALA A 37 18.93 3.46 11.98
C ALA A 37 18.12 2.16 11.79
N ARG A 38 17.04 1.97 12.57
CA ARG A 38 16.15 0.80 12.45
C ARG A 38 15.43 0.78 11.10
N VAL A 39 14.87 1.90 10.68
CA VAL A 39 14.17 2.04 9.38
C VAL A 39 15.14 1.80 8.23
N ASP A 40 16.36 2.34 8.32
CA ASP A 40 17.38 2.17 7.29
C ASP A 40 17.85 0.70 7.20
N ALA A 41 18.05 0.04 8.33
CA ALA A 41 18.36 -1.39 8.37
C ALA A 41 17.22 -2.25 7.79
N LEU A 42 15.96 -1.92 8.12
CA LEU A 42 14.80 -2.59 7.54
C LEU A 42 14.74 -2.40 6.02
N ARG A 43 14.99 -1.18 5.53
CA ARG A 43 15.00 -0.88 4.09
C ARG A 43 16.04 -1.71 3.34
N ARG A 44 17.27 -1.80 3.86
CA ARG A 44 18.31 -2.64 3.25
C ARG A 44 17.94 -4.11 3.23
N ARG A 45 17.38 -4.64 4.34
CA ARG A 45 16.93 -6.03 4.44
C ARG A 45 15.79 -6.32 3.47
N ALA A 46 14.77 -5.48 3.44
CA ALA A 46 13.60 -5.62 2.59
C ALA A 46 13.99 -5.54 1.10
N ARG A 47 14.82 -4.57 0.69
CA ARG A 47 15.33 -4.48 -0.69
C ARG A 47 16.03 -5.77 -1.13
N LYS A 48 16.87 -6.34 -0.26
CA LYS A 48 17.54 -7.61 -0.54
C LYS A 48 16.55 -8.77 -0.68
N ALA A 49 15.50 -8.81 0.14
CA ALA A 49 14.47 -9.83 0.07
C ALA A 49 13.64 -9.72 -1.21
N PHE A 50 13.30 -8.51 -1.64
CA PHE A 50 12.51 -8.27 -2.87
C PHE A 50 13.31 -8.58 -4.15
N ALA A 51 14.62 -8.36 -4.16
CA ALA A 51 15.48 -8.53 -5.34
C ALA A 51 15.49 -9.95 -5.93
N SER A 52 15.06 -10.97 -5.18
CA SER A 52 14.90 -12.34 -5.69
C SER A 52 13.54 -12.59 -6.37
N HIS A 53 12.63 -11.62 -6.32
CA HIS A 53 11.24 -11.79 -6.77
C HIS A 53 10.80 -10.78 -7.81
N THR A 54 11.50 -9.64 -7.93
CA THR A 54 11.17 -8.60 -8.89
C THR A 54 12.41 -7.77 -9.26
N HIS A 55 12.32 -6.97 -10.30
CA HIS A 55 13.37 -6.02 -10.68
C HIS A 55 13.49 -4.85 -9.68
N ASP A 56 14.69 -4.27 -9.55
CA ASP A 56 14.94 -3.17 -8.59
C ASP A 56 14.07 -1.93 -8.87
N ASP A 57 13.77 -1.66 -10.13
CA ASP A 57 12.88 -0.56 -10.56
C ASP A 57 11.44 -0.71 -10.08
N ASN A 58 11.04 -1.93 -9.72
CA ASN A 58 9.72 -2.25 -9.19
C ASN A 58 9.63 -2.03 -7.67
N VAL A 59 10.74 -1.66 -7.00
CA VAL A 59 10.85 -1.51 -5.55
C VAL A 59 11.06 -0.03 -5.19
N CYS A 60 9.97 0.70 -5.00
CA CYS A 60 9.98 2.15 -4.82
C CYS A 60 9.98 2.54 -3.34
N PHE A 61 11.12 3.03 -2.86
CA PHE A 61 11.28 3.63 -1.52
C PHE A 61 11.29 5.16 -1.55
N ASP A 62 11.19 5.76 -2.73
CA ASP A 62 11.22 7.20 -2.89
C ASP A 62 9.97 7.87 -2.33
N ALA A 63 10.08 9.16 -2.05
CA ALA A 63 9.00 9.91 -1.41
C ALA A 63 7.79 10.08 -2.33
N TYR A 64 8.00 10.23 -3.64
CA TYR A 64 6.92 10.47 -4.59
C TYR A 64 6.01 9.25 -4.70
N ALA A 65 6.57 8.07 -4.99
CA ALA A 65 5.80 6.84 -5.08
C ALA A 65 5.03 6.56 -3.79
N ARG A 66 5.67 6.73 -2.63
CA ARG A 66 5.05 6.48 -1.32
C ARG A 66 3.90 7.43 -1.02
N VAL A 67 4.05 8.72 -1.31
CA VAL A 67 2.99 9.73 -1.09
C VAL A 67 1.82 9.51 -2.06
N ALA A 68 2.09 9.17 -3.32
CA ALA A 68 1.04 8.86 -4.31
C ALA A 68 0.18 7.65 -3.91
N HIS A 69 0.71 6.76 -3.05
CA HIS A 69 0.01 5.56 -2.59
C HIS A 69 -0.46 5.65 -1.11
N ALA A 70 -0.47 6.85 -0.53
CA ALA A 70 -0.89 7.07 0.87
C ALA A 70 -2.40 7.27 1.04
N THR A 71 -3.14 7.45 -0.05
CA THR A 71 -4.57 7.75 -0.05
C THR A 71 -5.31 6.96 -1.14
N ASP A 72 -6.62 6.92 -1.05
CA ASP A 72 -7.54 6.49 -2.11
C ASP A 72 -8.57 7.61 -2.40
N ALA A 73 -9.72 7.27 -2.99
CA ALA A 73 -10.77 8.24 -3.28
C ALA A 73 -11.53 8.77 -2.05
N THR A 74 -11.24 8.26 -0.84
CA THR A 74 -11.83 8.76 0.42
C THR A 74 -11.16 10.00 0.98
N ASP A 75 -10.05 10.47 0.41
CA ASP A 75 -9.17 11.51 0.98
C ASP A 75 -8.54 11.17 2.35
N TRP A 76 -8.71 9.97 2.84
CA TRP A 76 -8.06 9.55 4.07
C TRP A 76 -6.56 9.42 3.87
N ARG A 77 -5.80 10.04 4.78
CA ARG A 77 -4.35 9.96 4.86
C ARG A 77 -3.98 9.67 6.30
N VAL A 78 -3.67 8.42 6.59
CA VAL A 78 -3.30 8.00 7.96
C VAL A 78 -1.79 7.89 8.06
N GLU A 79 -1.19 7.05 7.19
CA GLU A 79 0.26 6.84 7.18
C GLU A 79 0.79 6.82 5.74
N ILE A 80 2.09 7.07 5.59
CA ILE A 80 2.80 6.90 4.32
C ILE A 80 3.39 5.48 4.31
N PRO A 81 3.14 4.67 3.27
CA PRO A 81 3.64 3.31 3.22
C PRO A 81 5.17 3.27 3.26
N PHE A 82 5.73 2.18 3.78
CA PHE A 82 7.18 1.95 3.83
C PHE A 82 7.79 1.81 2.44
N VAL A 83 7.10 1.07 1.57
CA VAL A 83 7.52 0.74 0.20
C VAL A 83 6.30 0.57 -0.70
N VAL A 84 6.49 0.88 -1.97
CA VAL A 84 5.55 0.52 -3.04
C VAL A 84 6.24 -0.50 -3.93
N LEU A 85 5.56 -1.60 -4.24
CA LEU A 85 6.02 -2.69 -5.11
C LEU A 85 5.09 -2.72 -6.31
N ALA A 86 5.65 -2.64 -7.52
CA ALA A 86 4.91 -2.66 -8.78
C ALA A 86 5.36 -3.83 -9.65
N PRO A 87 4.91 -5.08 -9.35
CA PRO A 87 5.32 -6.28 -10.08
C PRO A 87 4.97 -6.19 -11.57
N ASP A 88 5.85 -6.74 -12.42
CA ASP A 88 5.62 -6.80 -13.87
C ASP A 88 4.70 -7.97 -14.24
N THR A 89 4.66 -9.03 -13.42
CA THR A 89 3.84 -10.23 -13.65
C THR A 89 3.19 -10.72 -12.36
N GLU A 90 2.09 -11.48 -12.50
CA GLU A 90 1.40 -12.08 -11.36
C GLU A 90 2.26 -13.13 -10.62
N ASP A 91 3.19 -13.77 -11.32
CA ASP A 91 4.11 -14.79 -10.75
C ASP A 91 5.06 -14.20 -9.70
N GLU A 92 5.31 -12.89 -9.72
CA GLU A 92 6.14 -12.19 -8.74
C GLU A 92 5.42 -12.00 -7.38
N ILE A 93 4.08 -11.92 -7.41
CA ILE A 93 3.26 -11.55 -6.25
C ILE A 93 3.44 -12.50 -5.06
N PRO A 94 3.39 -13.85 -5.21
CA PRO A 94 3.55 -14.74 -4.08
C PRO A 94 4.89 -14.58 -3.35
N GLY A 95 5.97 -14.38 -4.12
CA GLY A 95 7.30 -14.12 -3.58
C GLY A 95 7.39 -12.79 -2.84
N LEU A 96 6.84 -11.72 -3.41
CA LEU A 96 6.80 -10.39 -2.81
C LEU A 96 5.97 -10.37 -1.52
N VAL A 97 4.79 -11.03 -1.50
CA VAL A 97 3.96 -11.16 -0.30
C VAL A 97 4.71 -11.85 0.82
N ARG A 98 5.38 -12.98 0.52
CA ARG A 98 6.19 -13.72 1.49
C ARG A 98 7.32 -12.84 2.04
N ALA A 99 8.07 -12.17 1.19
CA ALA A 99 9.16 -11.29 1.58
C ALA A 99 8.68 -10.10 2.45
N CYS A 100 7.48 -9.55 2.18
CA CYS A 100 6.85 -8.55 3.02
C CYS A 100 6.56 -9.11 4.43
N ILE A 101 5.90 -10.26 4.52
CA ILE A 101 5.55 -10.90 5.80
C ILE A 101 6.82 -11.20 6.63
N GLU A 102 7.84 -11.79 6.02
CA GLU A 102 9.13 -12.10 6.67
C GLU A 102 9.88 -10.84 7.11
N SER A 103 9.65 -9.72 6.43
CA SER A 103 10.19 -8.41 6.80
C SER A 103 9.38 -7.70 7.89
N GLY A 104 8.22 -8.24 8.29
CA GLY A 104 7.31 -7.61 9.27
C GLY A 104 6.51 -6.45 8.69
N LEU A 105 6.26 -6.45 7.38
CA LEU A 105 5.48 -5.43 6.69
C LEU A 105 4.03 -5.89 6.51
N THR A 106 3.09 -4.95 6.71
CA THR A 106 1.68 -5.15 6.39
C THR A 106 1.47 -5.03 4.88
N VAL A 107 0.88 -6.03 4.25
CA VAL A 107 0.64 -6.04 2.79
C VAL A 107 -0.68 -5.36 2.48
N ILE A 108 -0.67 -4.44 1.52
CA ILE A 108 -1.85 -3.75 1.00
C ILE A 108 -1.87 -3.92 -0.53
N PRO A 109 -2.78 -4.74 -1.08
CA PRO A 109 -2.98 -4.81 -2.52
C PRO A 109 -3.69 -3.55 -3.01
N ARG A 110 -3.23 -2.98 -4.12
CA ARG A 110 -3.80 -1.77 -4.71
C ARG A 110 -3.87 -1.89 -6.23
N GLY A 111 -5.07 -1.71 -6.78
CA GLY A 111 -5.29 -1.39 -8.19
C GLY A 111 -5.26 0.12 -8.43
N GLY A 112 -6.23 0.68 -9.12
CA GLY A 112 -6.30 2.13 -9.39
C GLY A 112 -6.49 3.03 -8.16
N GLY A 113 -6.78 2.49 -6.98
CA GLY A 113 -6.98 3.29 -5.76
C GLY A 113 -8.27 4.11 -5.75
N THR A 114 -9.25 3.74 -6.56
CA THR A 114 -10.53 4.45 -6.72
C THR A 114 -11.64 4.02 -5.75
N GLY A 115 -11.32 3.17 -4.78
CA GLY A 115 -12.27 2.71 -3.77
C GLY A 115 -12.64 3.80 -2.77
N TYR A 116 -13.89 3.72 -2.25
CA TYR A 116 -14.42 4.66 -1.24
C TYR A 116 -14.47 4.08 0.18
N THR A 117 -13.72 3.00 0.44
CA THR A 117 -13.76 2.31 1.73
C THR A 117 -12.51 2.48 2.59
N GLY A 118 -11.50 3.18 2.07
CA GLY A 118 -10.20 3.30 2.75
C GLY A 118 -9.38 2.00 2.76
N SER A 119 -9.79 0.98 1.99
CA SER A 119 -9.17 -0.36 2.04
C SER A 119 -7.71 -0.40 1.58
N VAL A 120 -7.27 0.60 0.81
CA VAL A 120 -5.89 0.70 0.31
C VAL A 120 -5.08 1.81 1.01
N VAL A 121 -5.66 2.42 2.06
CA VAL A 121 -4.97 3.46 2.86
C VAL A 121 -4.07 2.78 3.90
N PRO A 122 -2.77 3.06 3.92
CA PRO A 122 -1.87 2.52 4.94
C PRO A 122 -2.24 3.02 6.34
N LEU A 123 -2.40 2.09 7.30
CA LEU A 123 -2.68 2.39 8.70
C LEU A 123 -1.43 2.32 9.59
N THR A 124 -0.30 1.97 9.00
CA THR A 124 1.00 1.85 9.69
C THR A 124 2.12 2.30 8.75
N PRO A 125 3.18 2.94 9.27
CA PRO A 125 4.36 3.31 8.48
C PRO A 125 5.17 2.10 7.99
N PHE A 126 4.82 0.88 8.44
CA PHE A 126 5.41 -0.38 8.01
C PHE A 126 4.51 -1.15 7.03
N ALA A 127 3.78 -0.45 6.18
CA ALA A 127 2.97 -1.03 5.12
C ALA A 127 3.77 -1.14 3.80
N ALA A 128 3.60 -2.25 3.09
CA ALA A 128 4.03 -2.45 1.71
C ALA A 128 2.78 -2.43 0.81
N VAL A 129 2.71 -1.47 -0.09
CA VAL A 129 1.66 -1.44 -1.12
C VAL A 129 2.14 -2.25 -2.31
N ILE A 130 1.38 -3.28 -2.70
CA ILE A 130 1.58 -4.00 -3.96
C ILE A 130 0.63 -3.39 -4.98
N ASN A 131 1.17 -2.56 -5.86
CA ASN A 131 0.43 -1.89 -6.92
C ASN A 131 0.39 -2.77 -8.17
N THR A 132 -0.80 -3.11 -8.63
CA THR A 132 -1.02 -4.02 -9.76
C THR A 132 -1.14 -3.31 -11.11
N GLU A 133 -0.83 -2.04 -11.20
CA GLU A 133 -1.04 -1.22 -12.41
C GLU A 133 -0.38 -1.76 -13.68
N LYS A 134 0.73 -2.52 -13.54
CA LYS A 134 1.43 -3.12 -14.67
C LYS A 134 0.83 -4.44 -15.15
N LEU A 135 -0.07 -5.04 -14.39
CA LEU A 135 -0.74 -6.28 -14.75
C LEU A 135 -1.92 -5.98 -15.69
N GLU A 136 -1.63 -5.72 -16.96
CA GLU A 136 -2.58 -5.14 -17.91
C GLU A 136 -3.06 -6.13 -18.99
N ARG A 137 -2.83 -7.43 -18.85
CA ARG A 137 -3.27 -8.40 -19.82
C ARG A 137 -4.79 -8.51 -19.84
N LEU A 138 -5.37 -8.36 -21.01
CA LEU A 138 -6.80 -8.46 -21.28
C LEU A 138 -7.00 -9.50 -22.39
N GLY A 139 -7.79 -10.54 -22.11
CA GLY A 139 -8.13 -11.60 -23.05
C GLY A 139 -9.26 -11.22 -24.00
N SER A 140 -9.67 -12.20 -24.82
CA SER A 140 -10.88 -12.14 -25.64
C SER A 140 -12.09 -12.65 -24.86
N VAL A 141 -13.30 -12.29 -25.32
CA VAL A 141 -14.54 -12.87 -24.77
C VAL A 141 -14.69 -14.28 -25.32
N GLU A 142 -14.73 -15.27 -24.44
CA GLU A 142 -14.83 -16.68 -24.79
C GLU A 142 -15.92 -17.37 -23.97
N PRO A 143 -16.69 -18.30 -24.56
CA PRO A 143 -17.68 -19.08 -23.83
C PRO A 143 -17.01 -20.10 -22.92
N GLN A 144 -17.27 -20.04 -21.61
CA GLN A 144 -16.73 -20.99 -20.63
C GLN A 144 -17.82 -21.63 -19.80
N SER A 145 -17.59 -22.88 -19.36
CA SER A 145 -18.42 -23.54 -18.38
C SER A 145 -18.01 -23.12 -16.98
N LEU A 146 -18.95 -22.56 -16.23
CA LEU A 146 -18.73 -22.14 -14.85
C LEU A 146 -19.38 -23.12 -13.86
N PRO A 147 -18.74 -23.42 -12.72
CA PRO A 147 -19.32 -24.26 -11.69
C PRO A 147 -20.69 -23.74 -11.23
N GLY A 148 -21.72 -24.60 -11.23
CA GLY A 148 -23.08 -24.26 -10.79
C GLY A 148 -23.91 -23.48 -11.81
N VAL A 149 -23.41 -23.22 -13.01
CA VAL A 149 -24.15 -22.55 -14.10
C VAL A 149 -24.41 -23.53 -15.23
N ALA A 150 -25.68 -23.64 -15.68
CA ALA A 150 -26.04 -24.47 -16.81
C ALA A 150 -25.61 -23.79 -18.12
N GLY A 151 -24.92 -24.55 -19.00
CA GLY A 151 -24.47 -24.08 -20.33
C GLY A 151 -23.15 -23.32 -20.27
N HIS A 152 -22.85 -22.59 -21.35
CA HIS A 152 -21.66 -21.77 -21.49
C HIS A 152 -22.00 -20.29 -21.25
N VAL A 153 -21.14 -19.60 -20.51
CA VAL A 153 -21.27 -18.17 -20.21
C VAL A 153 -20.14 -17.42 -20.92
N PRO A 154 -20.43 -16.31 -21.62
CA PRO A 154 -19.38 -15.45 -22.14
C PRO A 154 -18.53 -14.90 -20.99
N THR A 155 -17.24 -15.18 -21.01
CA THR A 155 -16.28 -14.72 -20.00
C THR A 155 -15.11 -14.02 -20.65
N LEU A 156 -14.46 -13.14 -19.93
CA LEU A 156 -13.27 -12.45 -20.37
C LEU A 156 -12.24 -12.49 -19.24
N PHE A 157 -11.04 -12.95 -19.55
CA PHE A 157 -9.93 -12.91 -18.61
C PHE A 157 -9.36 -11.49 -18.55
N THR A 158 -9.10 -11.01 -17.32
CA THR A 158 -8.44 -9.73 -17.10
C THR A 158 -7.50 -9.80 -15.91
N GLU A 159 -6.32 -9.23 -16.06
CA GLU A 159 -5.42 -8.99 -14.92
C GLU A 159 -5.89 -7.81 -14.08
N ALA A 160 -5.34 -7.72 -12.84
CA ALA A 160 -5.82 -6.79 -11.80
C ALA A 160 -5.47 -5.31 -12.04
N GLY A 161 -4.60 -4.99 -13.00
CA GLY A 161 -4.24 -3.62 -13.38
C GLY A 161 -5.08 -3.07 -14.54
N VAL A 162 -5.92 -3.91 -15.16
CA VAL A 162 -6.74 -3.46 -16.28
C VAL A 162 -7.84 -2.51 -15.80
N VAL A 163 -7.89 -1.33 -16.38
CA VAL A 163 -8.96 -0.35 -16.12
C VAL A 163 -10.29 -0.92 -16.63
N THR A 164 -11.33 -0.84 -15.80
CA THR A 164 -12.65 -1.46 -16.05
C THR A 164 -13.27 -1.01 -17.36
N ARG A 165 -13.08 0.25 -17.77
CA ARG A 165 -13.54 0.73 -19.08
C ARG A 165 -12.99 -0.10 -20.27
N ARG A 166 -11.74 -0.57 -20.20
CA ARG A 166 -11.17 -1.44 -21.26
C ARG A 166 -11.88 -2.79 -21.32
N VAL A 167 -12.31 -3.31 -20.15
CA VAL A 167 -13.12 -4.55 -20.07
C VAL A 167 -14.48 -4.34 -20.72
N GLU A 168 -15.16 -3.24 -20.41
CA GLU A 168 -16.44 -2.86 -21.00
C GLU A 168 -16.34 -2.70 -22.52
N GLU A 169 -15.35 -1.97 -23.02
CA GLU A 169 -15.10 -1.81 -24.45
C GLU A 169 -14.84 -3.15 -25.16
N ALA A 170 -14.11 -4.07 -24.51
CA ALA A 170 -13.85 -5.38 -25.08
C ALA A 170 -15.13 -6.24 -25.14
N ALA A 171 -15.95 -6.22 -24.10
CA ALA A 171 -17.24 -6.89 -24.08
C ALA A 171 -18.18 -6.33 -25.15
N HIS A 172 -18.28 -5.01 -25.26
CA HIS A 172 -19.13 -4.33 -26.24
C HIS A 172 -18.71 -4.65 -27.70
N ARG A 173 -17.41 -4.66 -27.99
CA ARG A 173 -16.90 -5.08 -29.31
C ARG A 173 -17.27 -6.52 -29.68
N ALA A 174 -17.41 -7.38 -28.67
CA ALA A 174 -17.83 -8.77 -28.84
C ALA A 174 -19.36 -8.96 -28.85
N GLY A 175 -20.15 -7.86 -28.75
CA GLY A 175 -21.60 -7.90 -28.75
C GLY A 175 -22.23 -8.21 -27.39
N PHE A 176 -21.49 -8.05 -26.30
CA PHE A 176 -21.94 -8.28 -24.94
C PHE A 176 -21.96 -7.00 -24.12
N VAL A 177 -22.72 -7.01 -23.03
CA VAL A 177 -22.73 -5.95 -22.01
C VAL A 177 -21.99 -6.45 -20.79
N PHE A 178 -21.01 -5.67 -20.34
CA PHE A 178 -20.37 -5.91 -19.04
C PHE A 178 -21.23 -5.27 -17.95
N ALA A 179 -22.01 -6.11 -17.23
CA ALA A 179 -23.02 -5.66 -16.26
C ALA A 179 -22.39 -5.30 -14.91
N VAL A 180 -21.40 -4.42 -14.88
CA VAL A 180 -20.94 -3.81 -13.62
C VAL A 180 -21.49 -2.40 -13.54
N LEU A 181 -22.36 -2.17 -12.56
CA LEU A 181 -22.94 -0.85 -12.32
C LEU A 181 -21.91 0.03 -11.63
N PHE A 182 -21.17 0.84 -12.40
CA PHE A 182 -20.34 1.91 -11.85
C PHE A 182 -21.13 3.22 -11.90
N ALA A 183 -21.67 3.62 -10.78
CA ALA A 183 -22.42 4.88 -10.68
C ALA A 183 -21.54 6.13 -10.68
N VAL A 184 -20.19 6.04 -10.81
CA VAL A 184 -19.29 7.17 -10.52
C VAL A 184 -18.05 7.24 -11.43
N VAL A 185 -17.92 6.43 -12.48
CA VAL A 185 -16.60 6.25 -13.14
C VAL A 185 -16.31 7.23 -14.27
N ASP A 186 -17.29 7.93 -14.81
CA ASP A 186 -17.05 8.82 -15.97
C ASP A 186 -16.29 10.13 -15.64
N GLU A 187 -16.28 10.56 -14.37
CA GLU A 187 -15.63 11.83 -13.99
C GLU A 187 -14.31 11.66 -13.20
N MET A 188 -13.91 10.43 -12.83
CA MET A 188 -12.74 10.20 -11.99
C MET A 188 -11.54 9.54 -12.67
N ILE A 189 -11.57 9.38 -13.98
CA ILE A 189 -10.41 8.88 -14.75
C ILE A 189 -9.90 10.01 -15.64
N VAL A 190 -9.18 10.93 -15.04
CA VAL A 190 -8.27 11.85 -15.73
C VAL A 190 -6.85 11.55 -15.26
#